data_94eda05763786576673fe32dbf49c644
#
_entry.id   94eda05763786576673fe32dbf49c644
#
_cell.length_a   1.000
_cell.length_b   1.000
_cell.length_c   1.000
_cell.angle_alpha   90.00
_cell.angle_beta   90.00
_cell.angle_gamma   90.00
#
_symmetry.space_group_name_H-M   'P 1'
#
loop_
_entity.id
_entity.type
_entity.pdbx_description
1 polymer ?
#
loop_
_entity_poly.entity_id
_entity_poly.type
_entity_poly.pdbx_seq_one_letter_code
_entity_poly.pdbx_strand_id
1 'polypeptide(L)'
;ATSGTITYPDSTTFRVSGNTGNLSVSSNSTNIATASLSGSTITVKSGTTAGKAIITVTSAAATNYNAKSATYTATVQNGTISLGATPYTGTYDGKAHNAITKVTVTPSDAKIEYSTDGKTYSTTMPTVTNSSSFTVTVRASKAGYKTQSTTQTVKVNKAAGTLTLSATSGTLTYPTNATFTVSGNKGTLSVASSNTNIATASISGNTVTVKPGTTAGKATITVTSAATT
;
A
#
# COMPACT_ATOMS: atom_id res chain seq x y z
N ALA A 1 12.73 -27.37 34.02
CA ALA A 1 11.68 -26.38 33.68
C ALA A 1 10.37 -27.12 33.44
N THR A 2 9.26 -26.61 33.96
CA THR A 2 7.91 -27.18 33.79
C THR A 2 7.07 -26.42 32.78
N SER A 3 7.61 -25.34 32.21
CA SER A 3 6.96 -24.50 31.18
C SER A 3 7.96 -23.68 30.41
N GLY A 4 7.55 -23.20 29.22
CA GLY A 4 8.29 -22.27 28.40
C GLY A 4 7.42 -21.62 27.32
N THR A 5 7.90 -20.47 26.78
CA THR A 5 7.27 -19.75 25.68
C THR A 5 8.10 -19.94 24.41
N ILE A 6 7.43 -20.19 23.29
CA ILE A 6 8.02 -20.43 21.97
C ILE A 6 7.32 -19.49 20.98
N THR A 7 8.06 -18.69 20.24
CA THR A 7 7.52 -17.87 19.16
C THR A 7 7.58 -18.66 17.85
N TYR A 8 6.47 -18.77 17.12
CA TYR A 8 6.48 -19.43 15.81
C TYR A 8 7.43 -18.71 14.84
N PRO A 9 8.28 -19.41 14.06
CA PRO A 9 8.33 -20.87 13.84
C PRO A 9 9.39 -21.61 14.68
N ASP A 10 9.82 -21.08 15.81
CA ASP A 10 10.92 -21.61 16.61
C ASP A 10 10.58 -22.94 17.34
N SER A 11 11.60 -23.53 17.93
CA SER A 11 11.51 -24.69 18.80
C SER A 11 12.33 -24.50 20.06
N THR A 12 12.06 -25.28 21.09
CA THR A 12 12.86 -25.33 22.32
C THR A 12 13.16 -26.79 22.68
N THR A 13 14.20 -26.97 23.46
CA THR A 13 14.59 -28.33 23.94
C THR A 13 14.76 -28.35 25.44
N PHE A 14 14.47 -29.49 26.05
CA PHE A 14 14.84 -29.77 27.44
C PHE A 14 15.23 -31.24 27.60
N ARG A 15 15.97 -31.56 28.65
CA ARG A 15 16.41 -32.93 28.96
C ARG A 15 15.59 -33.53 30.07
N VAL A 16 15.35 -34.82 29.93
CA VAL A 16 14.77 -35.69 30.98
C VAL A 16 15.90 -36.36 31.70
N SER A 17 15.82 -36.46 33.03
CA SER A 17 16.76 -37.14 33.89
C SER A 17 16.01 -37.95 34.95
N GLY A 18 16.67 -39.01 35.48
CA GLY A 18 16.11 -39.86 36.54
C GLY A 18 15.04 -40.84 36.09
N ASN A 19 14.84 -41.01 34.77
CA ASN A 19 13.96 -42.06 34.24
C ASN A 19 14.55 -43.47 34.51
N THR A 20 13.68 -44.41 34.84
CA THR A 20 14.05 -45.80 35.11
C THR A 20 13.62 -46.74 33.99
N GLY A 21 12.68 -46.31 33.15
CA GLY A 21 12.20 -47.07 31.99
C GLY A 21 12.30 -46.24 30.70
N ASN A 22 11.84 -46.85 29.61
CA ASN A 22 11.80 -46.20 28.30
C ASN A 22 10.94 -44.93 28.33
N LEU A 23 11.46 -43.88 27.70
CA LEU A 23 10.76 -42.59 27.61
C LEU A 23 9.82 -42.59 26.40
N SER A 24 8.68 -41.93 26.58
CA SER A 24 7.77 -41.53 25.50
C SER A 24 7.31 -40.10 25.72
N VAL A 25 6.91 -39.42 24.65
CA VAL A 25 6.42 -38.02 24.68
C VAL A 25 5.17 -37.87 23.83
N SER A 26 4.22 -37.08 24.31
CA SER A 26 3.01 -36.73 23.58
C SER A 26 2.64 -35.29 23.82
N SER A 27 1.88 -34.70 22.89
CA SER A 27 1.27 -33.39 23.03
C SER A 27 -0.25 -33.53 23.02
N ASN A 28 -0.93 -32.81 23.88
CA ASN A 28 -2.40 -32.76 23.90
C ASN A 28 -2.98 -31.88 22.74
N SER A 29 -2.14 -31.07 22.08
CA SER A 29 -2.58 -30.20 20.96
C SER A 29 -1.43 -29.98 19.97
N THR A 30 -1.36 -30.84 18.93
CA THR A 30 -0.30 -30.80 17.92
C THR A 30 -0.35 -29.59 17.00
N ASN A 31 -1.52 -28.92 16.88
CA ASN A 31 -1.65 -27.65 16.14
C ASN A 31 -0.98 -26.49 16.87
N ILE A 32 -0.86 -26.56 18.21
CA ILE A 32 -0.17 -25.58 19.04
C ILE A 32 1.31 -25.92 19.16
N ALA A 33 1.63 -27.15 19.59
CA ALA A 33 3.00 -27.58 19.68
C ALA A 33 3.10 -29.10 19.47
N THR A 34 4.13 -29.55 18.74
CA THR A 34 4.52 -30.95 18.64
C THR A 34 5.72 -31.22 19.54
N ALA A 35 5.89 -32.47 19.95
CA ALA A 35 7.05 -32.88 20.71
C ALA A 35 7.66 -34.15 20.11
N SER A 36 8.99 -34.21 20.09
CA SER A 36 9.76 -35.39 19.69
C SER A 36 10.84 -35.70 20.71
N LEU A 37 11.22 -36.98 20.79
CA LEU A 37 12.20 -37.50 21.71
C LEU A 37 13.41 -38.07 20.95
N SER A 38 14.62 -37.69 21.37
CA SER A 38 15.87 -38.27 20.92
C SER A 38 16.77 -38.53 22.12
N GLY A 39 16.97 -39.80 22.44
CA GLY A 39 17.61 -40.19 23.71
C GLY A 39 16.85 -39.67 24.92
N SER A 40 17.46 -38.78 25.69
CA SER A 40 16.81 -38.08 26.82
C SER A 40 16.45 -36.64 26.53
N THR A 41 16.60 -36.19 25.28
CA THR A 41 16.29 -34.80 24.86
C THR A 41 14.91 -34.73 24.21
N ILE A 42 14.05 -33.90 24.76
CA ILE A 42 12.75 -33.55 24.18
C ILE A 42 12.91 -32.26 23.37
N THR A 43 12.49 -32.28 22.11
CA THR A 43 12.34 -31.08 21.25
C THR A 43 10.87 -30.77 21.16
N VAL A 44 10.49 -29.56 21.56
CA VAL A 44 9.14 -29.02 21.41
C VAL A 44 9.16 -27.98 20.30
N LYS A 45 8.42 -28.25 19.21
CA LYS A 45 8.32 -27.37 18.04
C LYS A 45 6.96 -26.66 18.02
N SER A 46 6.95 -25.36 17.81
CA SER A 46 5.73 -24.57 17.66
C SER A 46 4.91 -25.00 16.44
N GLY A 47 3.60 -25.08 16.59
CA GLY A 47 2.62 -25.14 15.51
C GLY A 47 2.17 -23.75 15.07
N THR A 48 1.25 -23.71 14.11
CA THR A 48 0.74 -22.43 13.53
C THR A 48 -0.37 -21.78 14.34
N THR A 49 -0.80 -22.42 15.44
CA THR A 49 -1.86 -21.90 16.32
C THR A 49 -1.23 -21.42 17.63
N ALA A 50 -1.42 -20.15 17.96
CA ALA A 50 -1.01 -19.62 19.26
C ALA A 50 -1.88 -20.18 20.38
N GLY A 51 -1.27 -20.44 21.52
CA GLY A 51 -1.98 -21.01 22.67
C GLY A 51 -1.07 -21.80 23.61
N LYS A 52 -1.65 -22.67 24.44
CA LYS A 52 -0.94 -23.54 25.37
C LYS A 52 -1.15 -24.99 24.99
N ALA A 53 -0.06 -25.74 24.91
CA ALA A 53 -0.07 -27.19 24.78
C ALA A 53 0.61 -27.83 25.98
N ILE A 54 0.07 -28.96 26.45
CA ILE A 54 0.67 -29.77 27.50
C ILE A 54 1.44 -30.89 26.83
N ILE A 55 2.75 -30.92 27.03
CA ILE A 55 3.65 -31.99 26.62
C ILE A 55 3.79 -32.96 27.80
N THR A 56 3.35 -34.18 27.62
CA THR A 56 3.47 -35.23 28.62
C THR A 56 4.64 -36.11 28.26
N VAL A 57 5.57 -36.27 29.21
CA VAL A 57 6.69 -37.19 29.13
C VAL A 57 6.45 -38.33 30.10
N THR A 58 6.52 -39.56 29.62
CA THR A 58 6.28 -40.74 30.42
C THR A 58 7.52 -41.62 30.41
N SER A 59 8.03 -41.99 31.60
CA SER A 59 8.94 -43.11 31.79
C SER A 59 8.09 -44.38 32.02
N ALA A 60 8.24 -45.35 31.16
CA ALA A 60 7.54 -46.64 31.30
C ALA A 60 7.93 -47.35 32.59
N ALA A 61 7.10 -48.30 33.04
CA ALA A 61 7.46 -49.19 34.13
C ALA A 61 8.71 -50.01 33.77
N ALA A 62 9.55 -50.30 34.78
CA ALA A 62 10.69 -51.19 34.70
C ALA A 62 10.59 -52.20 35.82
N THR A 63 11.45 -53.25 35.86
CA THR A 63 11.34 -54.41 36.75
C THR A 63 11.04 -54.02 38.19
N ASN A 64 11.64 -52.99 38.75
CA ASN A 64 11.48 -52.56 40.12
C ASN A 64 10.86 -51.16 40.31
N TYR A 65 10.31 -50.56 39.23
CA TYR A 65 9.80 -49.18 39.25
C TYR A 65 8.48 -49.07 38.47
N ASN A 66 7.51 -48.40 39.05
CA ASN A 66 6.26 -48.06 38.39
C ASN A 66 6.48 -46.99 37.31
N ALA A 67 5.63 -46.97 36.30
CA ALA A 67 5.61 -45.89 35.33
C ALA A 67 5.35 -44.53 36.01
N LYS A 68 5.96 -43.45 35.48
CA LYS A 68 5.78 -42.11 35.98
C LYS A 68 5.75 -41.09 34.82
N SER A 69 4.81 -40.16 34.90
CA SER A 69 4.71 -39.07 33.94
C SER A 69 4.99 -37.73 34.59
N ALA A 70 5.48 -36.79 33.75
CA ALA A 70 5.66 -35.38 34.08
C ALA A 70 5.18 -34.54 32.89
N THR A 71 4.76 -33.32 33.17
CA THR A 71 4.24 -32.42 32.13
C THR A 71 5.11 -31.17 31.98
N TYR A 72 5.16 -30.68 30.75
CA TYR A 72 5.74 -29.39 30.39
C TYR A 72 4.69 -28.58 29.63
N THR A 73 4.42 -27.35 30.07
CA THR A 73 3.48 -26.45 29.40
C THR A 73 4.23 -25.59 28.37
N ALA A 74 3.97 -25.82 27.08
CA ALA A 74 4.45 -25.02 26.00
C ALA A 74 3.43 -23.90 25.69
N THR A 75 3.82 -22.64 25.83
CA THR A 75 3.04 -21.48 25.37
C THR A 75 3.57 -21.02 24.03
N VAL A 76 2.77 -21.15 22.97
CA VAL A 76 3.14 -20.73 21.61
C VAL A 76 2.55 -19.37 21.32
N GLN A 77 3.38 -18.45 20.83
CA GLN A 77 3.01 -17.12 20.36
C GLN A 77 3.18 -17.03 18.84
N ASN A 78 2.37 -16.18 18.20
CA ASN A 78 2.51 -15.91 16.77
C ASN A 78 3.84 -15.25 16.46
N GLY A 79 4.44 -15.63 15.34
CA GLY A 79 5.57 -14.93 14.74
C GLY A 79 5.17 -13.52 14.27
N THR A 80 6.15 -12.70 13.95
CA THR A 80 5.95 -11.33 13.48
C THR A 80 6.22 -11.24 11.98
N ILE A 81 5.32 -10.59 11.24
CA ILE A 81 5.55 -10.20 9.84
C ILE A 81 6.20 -8.82 9.85
N SER A 82 7.30 -8.64 9.11
CA SER A 82 7.81 -7.33 8.74
C SER A 82 7.18 -6.93 7.40
N LEU A 83 6.55 -5.75 7.32
CA LEU A 83 5.84 -5.27 6.13
C LEU A 83 6.21 -3.82 5.85
N GLY A 84 6.68 -3.55 4.63
CA GLY A 84 6.89 -2.21 4.10
C GLY A 84 6.19 -2.04 2.75
N ALA A 85 5.72 -0.83 2.45
CA ALA A 85 5.11 -0.50 1.18
C ALA A 85 5.49 0.93 0.76
N THR A 86 5.74 1.14 -0.53
CA THR A 86 6.05 2.45 -1.12
C THR A 86 4.92 2.85 -2.05
N PRO A 87 4.24 3.98 -1.82
CA PRO A 87 3.17 4.46 -2.68
C PRO A 87 3.71 5.06 -3.98
N TYR A 88 2.87 5.11 -4.99
CA TYR A 88 3.12 5.94 -6.16
C TYR A 88 2.89 7.43 -5.82
N THR A 89 3.86 8.26 -6.22
CA THR A 89 3.72 9.72 -6.24
C THR A 89 4.25 10.24 -7.55
N GLY A 90 3.48 11.09 -8.23
CA GLY A 90 3.86 11.60 -9.54
C GLY A 90 3.02 12.78 -10.00
N THR A 91 3.20 13.16 -11.26
CA THR A 91 2.38 14.14 -11.98
C THR A 91 1.62 13.40 -13.06
N TYR A 92 0.38 13.80 -13.31
CA TYR A 92 -0.47 13.24 -14.36
C TYR A 92 0.26 13.22 -15.72
N ASP A 93 0.34 12.04 -16.31
CA ASP A 93 0.98 11.79 -17.62
C ASP A 93 0.05 11.05 -18.60
N GLY A 94 -1.21 10.81 -18.21
CA GLY A 94 -2.22 10.09 -18.98
C GLY A 94 -2.08 8.57 -18.94
N LYS A 95 -1.16 8.01 -18.14
CA LYS A 95 -0.92 6.57 -18.02
C LYS A 95 -1.44 6.04 -16.69
N ALA A 96 -1.77 4.74 -16.69
CA ALA A 96 -2.11 4.03 -15.46
C ALA A 96 -0.83 3.61 -14.72
N HIS A 97 -0.78 3.85 -13.42
CA HIS A 97 0.31 3.47 -12.53
C HIS A 97 -0.21 2.59 -11.40
N ASN A 98 0.59 1.62 -10.96
CA ASN A 98 0.28 0.86 -9.75
C ASN A 98 0.30 1.79 -8.53
N ALA A 99 -0.74 1.74 -7.72
CA ALA A 99 -0.87 2.58 -6.53
C ALA A 99 0.25 2.35 -5.50
N ILE A 100 0.75 1.11 -5.41
CA ILE A 100 1.93 0.75 -4.61
C ILE A 100 3.04 0.29 -5.56
N THR A 101 4.18 0.95 -5.52
CA THR A 101 5.32 0.68 -6.41
C THR A 101 6.24 -0.41 -5.90
N LYS A 102 6.27 -0.63 -4.58
CA LYS A 102 7.10 -1.64 -3.94
C LYS A 102 6.43 -2.15 -2.66
N VAL A 103 6.48 -3.47 -2.47
CA VAL A 103 6.14 -4.11 -1.19
C VAL A 103 7.36 -4.92 -0.75
N THR A 104 7.73 -4.81 0.52
CA THR A 104 8.74 -5.65 1.17
C THR A 104 8.05 -6.40 2.30
N VAL A 105 8.24 -7.72 2.37
CA VAL A 105 7.61 -8.56 3.38
C VAL A 105 8.54 -9.68 3.82
N THR A 106 8.56 -9.96 5.10
CA THR A 106 9.25 -11.11 5.69
C THR A 106 8.31 -11.78 6.69
N PRO A 107 8.03 -13.08 6.55
CA PRO A 107 8.53 -14.02 5.55
C PRO A 107 7.99 -13.74 4.14
N SER A 108 8.77 -14.06 3.10
CA SER A 108 8.52 -13.68 1.71
C SER A 108 7.30 -14.35 1.06
N ASP A 109 6.82 -15.44 1.64
CA ASP A 109 5.65 -16.19 1.21
C ASP A 109 4.36 -15.78 1.95
N ALA A 110 4.37 -14.67 2.69
CA ALA A 110 3.15 -14.09 3.25
C ALA A 110 2.21 -13.61 2.13
N LYS A 111 0.92 -13.87 2.29
CA LYS A 111 -0.13 -13.39 1.38
C LYS A 111 -0.25 -11.87 1.50
N ILE A 112 -0.16 -11.16 0.37
CA ILE A 112 -0.34 -9.71 0.29
C ILE A 112 -1.70 -9.39 -0.29
N GLU A 113 -2.39 -8.45 0.33
CA GLU A 113 -3.69 -7.93 -0.09
C GLU A 113 -3.73 -6.41 0.04
N TYR A 114 -4.55 -5.76 -0.77
CA TYR A 114 -4.69 -4.30 -0.87
C TYR A 114 -6.14 -3.90 -0.61
N SER A 115 -6.33 -2.73 -0.01
CA SER A 115 -7.64 -2.14 0.23
C SER A 115 -7.57 -0.62 0.03
N THR A 116 -8.57 -0.04 -0.62
CA THR A 116 -8.75 1.41 -0.78
C THR A 116 -9.79 1.99 0.17
N ASP A 117 -10.58 1.13 0.84
CA ASP A 117 -11.64 1.49 1.79
C ASP A 117 -11.34 1.06 3.24
N GLY A 118 -10.23 0.35 3.47
CA GLY A 118 -9.85 -0.22 4.76
C GLY A 118 -10.71 -1.40 5.23
N LYS A 119 -11.66 -1.86 4.41
CA LYS A 119 -12.64 -2.92 4.75
C LYS A 119 -12.54 -4.12 3.82
N THR A 120 -12.60 -3.87 2.51
CA THR A 120 -12.56 -4.91 1.47
C THR A 120 -11.14 -5.09 0.98
N TYR A 121 -10.61 -6.32 1.03
CA TYR A 121 -9.25 -6.64 0.63
C TYR A 121 -9.22 -7.54 -0.60
N SER A 122 -8.32 -7.24 -1.55
CA SER A 122 -8.09 -7.99 -2.78
C SER A 122 -6.60 -8.21 -3.01
N THR A 123 -6.24 -9.29 -3.68
CA THR A 123 -4.86 -9.52 -4.15
C THR A 123 -4.52 -8.69 -5.39
N THR A 124 -5.54 -8.08 -6.03
CA THR A 124 -5.33 -7.21 -7.19
C THR A 124 -4.78 -5.85 -6.75
N MET A 125 -3.67 -5.43 -7.34
CA MET A 125 -3.06 -4.14 -7.10
C MET A 125 -3.97 -3.01 -7.61
N PRO A 126 -4.37 -2.03 -6.79
CA PRO A 126 -5.07 -0.84 -7.27
C PRO A 126 -4.20 -0.01 -8.22
N THR A 127 -4.83 0.64 -9.19
CA THR A 127 -4.15 1.55 -10.12
C THR A 127 -4.69 2.97 -10.00
N VAL A 128 -3.90 3.94 -10.42
CA VAL A 128 -4.25 5.35 -10.51
C VAL A 128 -3.87 5.91 -11.87
N THR A 129 -4.77 6.66 -12.50
CA THR A 129 -4.54 7.29 -13.81
C THR A 129 -4.70 8.81 -13.72
N ASN A 130 -5.72 9.28 -13.00
CA ASN A 130 -6.04 10.69 -12.90
C ASN A 130 -5.35 11.36 -11.70
N SER A 131 -5.23 12.68 -11.76
CA SER A 131 -4.77 13.46 -10.61
C SER A 131 -5.72 13.24 -9.42
N SER A 132 -5.15 12.73 -8.33
CA SER A 132 -5.91 12.36 -7.13
C SER A 132 -5.01 12.18 -5.93
N SER A 133 -5.61 12.13 -4.75
CA SER A 133 -4.94 11.69 -3.52
C SER A 133 -5.88 10.76 -2.77
N PHE A 134 -5.43 9.54 -2.48
CA PHE A 134 -6.19 8.53 -1.73
C PHE A 134 -5.24 7.61 -0.99
N THR A 135 -5.77 6.82 -0.08
CA THR A 135 -4.98 5.87 0.72
C THR A 135 -5.15 4.44 0.22
N VAL A 136 -4.07 3.68 0.30
CA VAL A 136 -4.09 2.23 0.09
C VAL A 136 -3.52 1.56 1.33
N THR A 137 -4.30 0.67 1.93
CA THR A 137 -3.85 -0.20 3.01
C THR A 137 -3.34 -1.50 2.41
N VAL A 138 -2.07 -1.81 2.68
CA VAL A 138 -1.44 -3.09 2.33
C VAL A 138 -1.49 -3.98 3.56
N ARG A 139 -1.98 -5.21 3.43
CA ARG A 139 -2.07 -6.20 4.49
C ARG A 139 -1.24 -7.43 4.12
N ALA A 140 -0.45 -7.92 5.06
CA ALA A 140 0.28 -9.17 4.95
C ALA A 140 -0.22 -10.18 5.99
N SER A 141 -0.53 -11.40 5.57
CA SER A 141 -1.02 -12.48 6.43
C SER A 141 -0.33 -13.81 6.11
N LYS A 142 -0.09 -14.61 7.14
CA LYS A 142 0.43 -15.97 7.04
C LYS A 142 0.05 -16.76 8.27
N ALA A 143 -0.24 -18.07 8.09
CA ALA A 143 -0.54 -18.97 9.21
C ALA A 143 0.64 -19.02 10.19
N GLY A 144 0.35 -18.93 11.49
CA GLY A 144 1.35 -18.89 12.56
C GLY A 144 1.94 -17.49 12.83
N TYR A 145 1.60 -16.47 12.05
CA TYR A 145 2.07 -15.11 12.23
C TYR A 145 0.94 -14.14 12.55
N LYS A 146 1.29 -13.07 13.25
CA LYS A 146 0.38 -11.96 13.46
C LYS A 146 0.25 -11.17 12.15
N THR A 147 -0.98 -11.00 11.66
CA THR A 147 -1.28 -10.17 10.49
C THR A 147 -0.76 -8.75 10.71
N GLN A 148 -0.11 -8.19 9.68
CA GLN A 148 0.38 -6.82 9.67
C GLN A 148 -0.28 -6.01 8.55
N SER A 149 -0.46 -4.72 8.80
CA SER A 149 -0.99 -3.78 7.81
C SER A 149 -0.23 -2.46 7.87
N THR A 150 -0.08 -1.81 6.71
CA THR A 150 0.45 -0.46 6.59
C THR A 150 -0.39 0.33 5.60
N THR A 151 -0.65 1.61 5.89
CA THR A 151 -1.44 2.48 5.02
C THR A 151 -0.52 3.51 4.39
N GLN A 152 -0.64 3.68 3.08
CA GLN A 152 0.17 4.58 2.26
C GLN A 152 -0.73 5.57 1.53
N THR A 153 -0.27 6.82 1.37
CA THR A 153 -0.96 7.84 0.58
C THR A 153 -0.40 7.87 -0.83
N VAL A 154 -1.24 7.53 -1.79
CA VAL A 154 -0.98 7.66 -3.24
C VAL A 154 -1.31 9.10 -3.64
N LYS A 155 -0.43 9.73 -4.42
CA LYS A 155 -0.63 11.12 -4.86
C LYS A 155 -0.23 11.31 -6.31
N VAL A 156 -1.17 11.78 -7.13
CA VAL A 156 -0.92 12.24 -8.49
C VAL A 156 -1.29 13.70 -8.58
N ASN A 157 -0.30 14.55 -8.81
CA ASN A 157 -0.49 15.99 -8.99
C ASN A 157 -1.04 16.28 -10.40
N LYS A 158 -1.75 17.39 -10.56
CA LYS A 158 -2.14 17.86 -11.89
C LYS A 158 -0.89 18.21 -12.70
N ALA A 159 -0.88 17.91 -13.99
CA ALA A 159 0.14 18.40 -14.91
C ALA A 159 -0.01 19.92 -15.12
N ALA A 160 1.08 20.58 -15.49
CA ALA A 160 1.05 21.97 -15.89
C ALA A 160 0.13 22.15 -17.11
N GLY A 161 -0.70 23.17 -17.09
CA GLY A 161 -1.48 23.57 -18.25
C GLY A 161 -0.57 24.07 -19.37
N THR A 162 -0.95 23.77 -20.59
CA THR A 162 -0.29 24.31 -21.81
C THR A 162 -1.25 25.25 -22.52
N LEU A 163 -0.71 26.33 -23.06
CA LEU A 163 -1.45 27.31 -23.87
C LEU A 163 -0.49 27.96 -24.84
N THR A 164 -0.81 27.90 -26.12
CA THR A 164 -0.02 28.52 -27.18
C THR A 164 -0.92 29.39 -28.04
N LEU A 165 -0.50 30.63 -28.30
CA LEU A 165 -1.17 31.54 -29.19
C LEU A 165 -0.47 31.57 -30.55
N SER A 166 -1.20 31.59 -31.65
CA SER A 166 -0.62 31.70 -32.98
C SER A 166 -0.03 33.11 -33.28
N ALA A 167 -0.43 34.10 -32.48
CA ALA A 167 0.17 35.45 -32.48
C ALA A 167 0.16 36.02 -31.05
N THR A 168 1.24 36.69 -30.65
CA THR A 168 1.41 37.32 -29.33
C THR A 168 1.34 38.87 -29.40
N SER A 169 1.27 39.44 -30.60
CA SER A 169 1.11 40.85 -30.84
C SER A 169 0.52 41.11 -32.24
N GLY A 170 -0.05 42.27 -32.45
CA GLY A 170 -0.59 42.67 -33.72
C GLY A 170 -1.00 44.17 -33.71
N THR A 171 -1.08 44.77 -34.89
CA THR A 171 -1.62 46.12 -35.08
C THR A 171 -2.96 46.02 -35.79
N LEU A 172 -3.96 46.69 -35.25
CA LEU A 172 -5.29 46.78 -35.86
C LEU A 172 -5.55 48.19 -36.31
N THR A 173 -6.14 48.31 -37.50
CA THR A 173 -6.63 49.58 -38.04
C THR A 173 -8.17 49.55 -38.05
N TYR A 174 -8.79 50.50 -37.36
CA TYR A 174 -10.25 50.63 -37.34
C TYR A 174 -10.81 50.77 -38.75
N PRO A 175 -11.90 50.08 -39.11
CA PRO A 175 -12.72 49.17 -38.27
C PRO A 175 -12.40 47.69 -38.44
N THR A 176 -11.22 47.28 -38.94
CA THR A 176 -10.87 45.91 -39.33
C THR A 176 -10.52 45.04 -38.11
N ASN A 177 -11.18 43.90 -37.97
CA ASN A 177 -10.88 42.92 -36.93
C ASN A 177 -9.63 42.08 -37.27
N ALA A 178 -8.95 41.59 -36.25
CA ALA A 178 -7.93 40.56 -36.42
C ALA A 178 -8.32 39.31 -35.65
N THR A 179 -7.77 38.17 -36.08
CA THR A 179 -7.99 36.88 -35.40
C THR A 179 -6.67 36.21 -35.15
N PHE A 180 -6.62 35.44 -34.06
CA PHE A 180 -5.54 34.46 -33.78
C PHE A 180 -6.14 33.22 -33.17
N THR A 181 -5.40 32.10 -33.24
CA THR A 181 -5.85 30.83 -32.70
C THR A 181 -5.11 30.46 -31.42
N VAL A 182 -5.78 29.69 -30.59
CA VAL A 182 -5.28 29.14 -29.34
C VAL A 182 -5.15 27.61 -29.51
N SER A 183 -4.04 27.07 -29.04
CA SER A 183 -3.80 25.63 -29.06
C SER A 183 -3.17 25.12 -27.75
N GLY A 184 -3.16 23.82 -27.55
CA GLY A 184 -2.59 23.19 -26.36
C GLY A 184 -3.45 23.26 -25.10
N ASN A 185 -4.55 24.06 -25.10
CA ASN A 185 -5.47 24.11 -23.95
C ASN A 185 -6.16 22.76 -23.69
N LYS A 186 -6.40 22.47 -22.42
CA LYS A 186 -7.16 21.29 -21.99
C LYS A 186 -8.51 21.66 -21.39
N GLY A 187 -8.64 22.87 -20.87
CA GLY A 187 -9.87 23.39 -20.27
C GLY A 187 -10.60 24.39 -21.16
N THR A 188 -11.75 24.87 -20.68
CA THR A 188 -12.54 25.92 -21.35
C THR A 188 -11.74 27.20 -21.44
N LEU A 189 -11.78 27.81 -22.62
CA LEU A 189 -11.11 29.10 -22.89
C LEU A 189 -12.01 30.26 -22.52
N SER A 190 -11.39 31.31 -21.99
CA SER A 190 -11.98 32.64 -21.82
C SER A 190 -11.02 33.72 -22.29
N VAL A 191 -11.53 34.88 -22.64
CA VAL A 191 -10.74 36.01 -23.10
C VAL A 191 -11.19 37.31 -22.43
N ALA A 192 -10.22 38.15 -22.10
CA ALA A 192 -10.47 39.47 -21.52
C ALA A 192 -9.54 40.53 -22.18
N SER A 193 -10.01 41.75 -22.27
CA SER A 193 -9.22 42.92 -22.71
C SER A 193 -8.92 43.81 -21.51
N SER A 194 -7.69 44.32 -21.43
CA SER A 194 -7.29 45.28 -20.40
C SER A 194 -7.94 46.68 -20.61
N ASN A 195 -8.40 47.00 -21.84
CA ASN A 195 -9.10 48.25 -22.13
C ASN A 195 -10.04 48.06 -23.33
N THR A 196 -11.33 47.97 -23.05
CA THR A 196 -12.37 47.70 -24.03
C THR A 196 -12.66 48.91 -24.94
N ASN A 197 -12.25 50.15 -24.58
CA ASN A 197 -12.35 51.32 -25.44
C ASN A 197 -11.31 51.28 -26.57
N ILE A 198 -10.16 50.59 -26.35
CA ILE A 198 -9.11 50.42 -27.35
C ILE A 198 -9.37 49.18 -28.20
N ALA A 199 -9.67 48.05 -27.55
CA ALA A 199 -9.99 46.82 -28.24
C ALA A 199 -10.86 45.91 -27.39
N THR A 200 -11.84 45.25 -27.98
CA THR A 200 -12.60 44.17 -27.38
C THR A 200 -12.13 42.81 -27.94
N ALA A 201 -12.35 41.74 -27.19
CA ALA A 201 -12.03 40.39 -27.64
C ALA A 201 -13.19 39.43 -27.37
N SER A 202 -13.41 38.53 -28.27
CA SER A 202 -14.36 37.43 -28.15
C SER A 202 -13.68 36.13 -28.57
N ILE A 203 -14.17 34.99 -28.05
CA ILE A 203 -13.65 33.67 -28.41
C ILE A 203 -14.77 32.76 -28.86
N SER A 204 -14.54 32.03 -29.93
CA SER A 204 -15.41 30.97 -30.44
C SER A 204 -14.57 29.73 -30.75
N GLY A 205 -14.83 28.64 -30.02
CA GLY A 205 -13.93 27.48 -30.05
C GLY A 205 -12.51 27.88 -29.66
N ASN A 206 -11.57 27.72 -30.57
CA ASN A 206 -10.16 28.07 -30.36
C ASN A 206 -9.75 29.37 -31.11
N THR A 207 -10.69 30.10 -31.69
CA THR A 207 -10.40 31.32 -32.41
C THR A 207 -10.77 32.55 -31.57
N VAL A 208 -9.81 33.41 -31.32
CA VAL A 208 -9.99 34.72 -30.70
C VAL A 208 -10.14 35.77 -31.79
N THR A 209 -11.19 36.55 -31.72
CA THR A 209 -11.42 37.71 -32.57
C THR A 209 -11.21 38.97 -31.75
N VAL A 210 -10.30 39.82 -32.19
CA VAL A 210 -10.02 41.11 -31.58
C VAL A 210 -10.62 42.20 -32.47
N LYS A 211 -11.49 43.04 -31.90
CA LYS A 211 -12.16 44.13 -32.57
C LYS A 211 -11.62 45.47 -32.04
N PRO A 212 -11.08 46.36 -32.92
CA PRO A 212 -10.62 47.65 -32.46
C PRO A 212 -11.79 48.53 -31.98
N GLY A 213 -11.54 49.30 -30.93
CA GLY A 213 -12.41 50.37 -30.49
C GLY A 213 -12.13 51.69 -31.24
N THR A 214 -12.77 52.75 -30.82
CA THR A 214 -12.61 54.10 -31.42
C THR A 214 -11.44 54.90 -30.85
N THR A 215 -10.83 54.41 -29.77
CA THR A 215 -9.69 55.05 -29.10
C THR A 215 -8.38 54.39 -29.52
N ALA A 216 -7.44 55.17 -30.02
CA ALA A 216 -6.10 54.68 -30.33
C ALA A 216 -5.29 54.42 -29.05
N GLY A 217 -4.49 53.35 -29.04
CA GLY A 217 -3.67 52.97 -27.89
C GLY A 217 -3.25 51.51 -27.92
N LYS A 218 -2.81 51.00 -26.77
CA LYS A 218 -2.45 49.58 -26.56
C LYS A 218 -3.39 48.93 -25.59
N ALA A 219 -3.91 47.77 -25.92
CA ALA A 219 -4.65 46.91 -25.04
C ALA A 219 -4.02 45.52 -25.01
N THR A 220 -3.99 44.90 -23.84
CA THR A 220 -3.54 43.49 -23.67
C THR A 220 -4.77 42.59 -23.70
N ILE A 221 -4.76 41.63 -24.59
CA ILE A 221 -5.77 40.55 -24.63
C ILE A 221 -5.23 39.36 -23.87
N THR A 222 -5.88 39.02 -22.76
CA THR A 222 -5.52 37.87 -21.94
C THR A 222 -6.43 36.68 -22.28
N VAL A 223 -5.83 35.57 -22.65
CA VAL A 223 -6.52 34.29 -22.86
C VAL A 223 -6.24 33.38 -21.67
N THR A 224 -7.26 32.80 -21.09
CA THR A 224 -7.16 31.88 -19.95
C THR A 224 -7.80 30.56 -20.31
N SER A 225 -7.08 29.47 -20.05
CA SER A 225 -7.63 28.12 -20.05
C SER A 225 -7.99 27.72 -18.61
N ALA A 226 -9.25 27.38 -18.36
CA ALA A 226 -9.68 26.91 -17.05
C ALA A 226 -8.96 25.59 -16.69
N ALA A 227 -8.82 25.33 -15.39
CA ALA A 227 -8.36 24.02 -14.91
C ALA A 227 -9.38 22.93 -15.31
N THR A 228 -8.87 21.77 -15.68
CA THR A 228 -9.71 20.55 -15.82
C THR A 228 -9.82 19.83 -14.50
N THR A 229 -10.98 19.28 -14.23
CA THR A 229 -11.21 18.38 -13.06
C THR A 229 -10.50 17.05 -13.24
#